data_221cc77fc0650255566c6ddd53d72469
#
_entry.id   221cc77fc0650255566c6ddd53d72469
#
_cell.length_a   1.000
_cell.length_b   1.000
_cell.length_c   1.000
_cell.angle_alpha   90.00
_cell.angle_beta   90.00
_cell.angle_gamma   90.00
#
_symmetry.space_group_name_H-M   'P 1'
#
loop_
_entity.id
_entity.type
_entity.pdbx_description
1 polymer ?
#
loop_
_entity_poly.entity_id
_entity_poly.type
_entity_poly.pdbx_seq_one_letter_code
_entity_poly.pdbx_strand_id
1 'polypeptide(L)'
;MRVIFENNPENLAYYDPGFDCKVEWDTPLTDGYNNEYLSNTNLDNEIKNADVLWLHGWGSSVLRNALRIAKRQGVPVLMRGENCDIAMPDGYGLRGWLKRRYINWVLNHCSAFLAIGSENQKYYLHRGVGIHKIFMTPYAIDNKKFISNSNSFELISGDFKSGLGISSEQKIILFVGKLIPRKRPDIIIKALNKIDWKGNTKPALVFVGDGEMREELVKLAPAAIFLGFKNQSELPAIYNIADVLILPSHREPWGLVVNEAMACATAIIVSDEVGCATDLLNDGCGKVFPSGDVSALANSIVYCIKNSETMGKISQITIKKWGFSEDIIGLKKAINYLDLQDVDNT
;
A
#
# COMPACT_ATOMS: atom_id res chain seq x y z
N MET A 1 4.20 -24.62 -0.23
CA MET A 1 3.07 -23.66 -0.07
C MET A 1 2.08 -23.90 -1.21
N ARG A 2 0.80 -23.94 -0.91
CA ARG A 2 -0.31 -23.97 -1.89
C ARG A 2 -1.22 -22.78 -1.62
N VAL A 3 -1.66 -22.10 -2.67
CA VAL A 3 -2.54 -20.93 -2.58
C VAL A 3 -3.93 -21.31 -3.07
N ILE A 4 -4.97 -20.97 -2.31
CA ILE A 4 -6.37 -21.20 -2.70
C ILE A 4 -7.02 -19.82 -2.89
N PHE A 5 -7.43 -19.55 -4.12
CA PHE A 5 -8.14 -18.32 -4.46
C PHE A 5 -9.64 -18.46 -4.18
N GLU A 6 -10.24 -17.47 -3.53
CA GLU A 6 -11.68 -17.40 -3.30
C GLU A 6 -12.45 -17.26 -4.62
N ASN A 7 -11.92 -16.44 -5.53
CA ASN A 7 -12.46 -16.19 -6.87
C ASN A 7 -11.41 -16.51 -7.93
N ASN A 8 -11.84 -16.81 -9.15
CA ASN A 8 -10.93 -17.06 -10.25
C ASN A 8 -10.22 -15.74 -10.68
N PRO A 9 -8.90 -15.61 -10.47
CA PRO A 9 -8.15 -14.44 -10.94
C PRO A 9 -7.95 -14.40 -12.46
N GLU A 10 -8.25 -15.49 -13.21
CA GLU A 10 -8.15 -15.52 -14.68
C GLU A 10 -9.19 -14.65 -15.39
N ASN A 11 -10.21 -14.16 -14.70
CA ASN A 11 -10.98 -13.02 -15.15
C ASN A 11 -10.13 -11.76 -15.04
N LEU A 12 -9.04 -11.71 -15.82
CA LEU A 12 -8.00 -10.67 -15.81
C LEU A 12 -8.56 -9.27 -16.02
N ALA A 13 -9.71 -9.16 -16.65
CA ALA A 13 -10.38 -7.90 -16.89
C ALA A 13 -11.67 -7.82 -16.08
N TYR A 14 -11.68 -7.02 -15.02
CA TYR A 14 -12.88 -6.73 -14.24
C TYR A 14 -13.15 -5.23 -14.15
N TYR A 15 -14.42 -4.87 -13.99
CA TYR A 15 -14.77 -3.48 -13.71
C TYR A 15 -14.46 -3.18 -12.23
N ASP A 16 -13.52 -2.26 -12.00
CA ASP A 16 -13.23 -1.77 -10.64
C ASP A 16 -14.04 -0.50 -10.38
N PRO A 17 -15.04 -0.55 -9.47
CA PRO A 17 -15.91 0.60 -9.20
C PRO A 17 -15.15 1.77 -8.55
N GLY A 18 -13.98 1.53 -7.99
CA GLY A 18 -13.17 2.59 -7.39
C GLY A 18 -12.31 3.35 -8.38
N PHE A 19 -11.93 2.71 -9.50
CA PHE A 19 -11.32 3.36 -10.65
C PHE A 19 -12.34 3.80 -11.70
N ASP A 20 -13.59 3.37 -11.57
CA ASP A 20 -14.65 3.60 -12.55
C ASP A 20 -14.24 3.18 -13.98
N CYS A 21 -13.45 2.14 -14.10
CA CYS A 21 -12.96 1.62 -15.38
C CYS A 21 -12.74 0.11 -15.35
N LYS A 22 -12.58 -0.48 -16.54
CA LYS A 22 -12.16 -1.86 -16.69
C LYS A 22 -10.66 -1.95 -16.42
N VAL A 23 -10.30 -2.77 -15.45
CA VAL A 23 -8.91 -3.03 -15.04
C VAL A 23 -8.50 -4.40 -15.55
N GLU A 24 -7.35 -4.47 -16.19
CA GLU A 24 -6.69 -5.70 -16.61
C GLU A 24 -5.24 -5.65 -16.15
N TRP A 25 -4.85 -6.58 -15.28
CA TRP A 25 -3.50 -6.61 -14.75
C TRP A 25 -2.51 -7.20 -15.76
N ASP A 26 -1.37 -6.55 -15.95
CA ASP A 26 -0.27 -7.00 -16.80
C ASP A 26 0.75 -7.88 -16.08
N THR A 27 0.46 -8.25 -14.85
CA THR A 27 1.31 -9.11 -14.04
C THR A 27 0.65 -10.48 -13.87
N PRO A 28 1.36 -11.60 -14.15
CA PRO A 28 0.81 -12.93 -13.95
C PRO A 28 0.55 -13.17 -12.47
N LEU A 29 -0.70 -13.52 -12.12
CA LEU A 29 -1.14 -13.71 -10.74
C LEU A 29 -1.01 -15.16 -10.26
N THR A 30 -0.93 -16.12 -11.17
CA THR A 30 -0.97 -17.57 -10.88
C THR A 30 0.30 -18.32 -11.22
N ASP A 31 1.31 -17.65 -11.81
CA ASP A 31 2.52 -18.30 -12.28
C ASP A 31 3.55 -18.54 -11.15
N GLY A 32 4.29 -19.64 -11.24
CA GLY A 32 5.44 -19.90 -10.40
C GLY A 32 5.15 -20.53 -9.03
N TYR A 33 3.90 -20.86 -8.71
CA TYR A 33 3.54 -21.55 -7.47
C TYR A 33 2.28 -22.44 -7.61
N ASN A 34 2.14 -23.40 -6.71
CA ASN A 34 0.97 -24.29 -6.70
C ASN A 34 -0.27 -23.51 -6.22
N ASN A 35 -1.27 -23.42 -7.07
CA ASN A 35 -2.51 -22.71 -6.77
C ASN A 35 -3.75 -23.48 -7.24
N GLU A 36 -4.90 -23.13 -6.68
CA GLU A 36 -6.19 -23.71 -7.00
C GLU A 36 -7.32 -22.73 -6.67
N TYR A 37 -8.49 -22.98 -7.22
CA TYR A 37 -9.71 -22.20 -6.91
C TYR A 37 -10.58 -22.93 -5.90
N LEU A 38 -11.22 -22.15 -5.02
CA LEU A 38 -12.11 -22.70 -4.00
C LEU A 38 -13.25 -23.52 -4.60
N SER A 39 -13.73 -23.18 -5.81
CA SER A 39 -14.76 -23.93 -6.52
C SER A 39 -14.36 -25.37 -6.85
N ASN A 40 -13.06 -25.63 -6.95
CA ASN A 40 -12.50 -26.91 -7.41
C ASN A 40 -11.96 -27.77 -6.26
N THR A 41 -12.04 -27.28 -5.01
CA THR A 41 -11.43 -27.95 -3.86
C THR A 41 -12.34 -27.95 -2.64
N ASN A 42 -12.07 -28.85 -1.71
CA ASN A 42 -12.76 -28.93 -0.44
C ASN A 42 -11.94 -28.27 0.66
N LEU A 43 -12.39 -27.12 1.16
CA LEU A 43 -11.67 -26.33 2.15
C LEU A 43 -11.36 -27.08 3.45
N ASP A 44 -12.27 -27.95 3.92
CA ASP A 44 -12.05 -28.77 5.11
C ASP A 44 -10.88 -29.75 4.91
N ASN A 45 -10.78 -30.40 3.74
CA ASN A 45 -9.69 -31.32 3.43
C ASN A 45 -8.36 -30.59 3.22
N GLU A 46 -8.39 -29.45 2.55
CA GLU A 46 -7.19 -28.63 2.34
C GLU A 46 -6.58 -28.18 3.68
N ILE A 47 -7.41 -27.69 4.59
CA ILE A 47 -6.95 -27.24 5.90
C ILE A 47 -6.48 -28.43 6.75
N LYS A 48 -7.18 -29.57 6.71
CA LYS A 48 -6.81 -30.77 7.47
C LYS A 48 -5.42 -31.31 7.10
N ASN A 49 -5.02 -31.14 5.86
CA ASN A 49 -3.74 -31.62 5.33
C ASN A 49 -2.63 -30.54 5.35
N ALA A 50 -2.88 -29.38 5.95
CA ALA A 50 -1.93 -28.29 6.06
C ALA A 50 -1.28 -28.26 7.44
N ASP A 51 0.05 -28.05 7.48
CA ASP A 51 0.78 -27.82 8.72
C ASP A 51 0.44 -26.45 9.32
N VAL A 52 0.17 -25.45 8.47
CA VAL A 52 -0.16 -24.07 8.85
C VAL A 52 -1.14 -23.49 7.84
N LEU A 53 -2.18 -22.80 8.32
CA LEU A 53 -3.09 -22.01 7.50
C LEU A 53 -2.67 -20.53 7.54
N TRP A 54 -2.35 -19.96 6.38
CA TRP A 54 -2.10 -18.52 6.25
C TRP A 54 -3.32 -17.79 5.71
N LEU A 55 -3.86 -16.84 6.48
CA LEU A 55 -5.03 -16.04 6.10
C LEU A 55 -4.65 -14.57 5.86
N HIS A 56 -5.19 -14.00 4.78
CA HIS A 56 -5.12 -12.57 4.48
C HIS A 56 -6.40 -11.85 4.97
N GLY A 57 -6.43 -11.52 6.26
CA GLY A 57 -7.58 -10.88 6.90
C GLY A 57 -8.73 -11.85 7.21
N TRP A 58 -9.91 -11.27 7.51
CA TRP A 58 -11.14 -11.98 7.89
C TRP A 58 -12.40 -11.35 7.30
N GLY A 59 -12.25 -10.57 6.22
CA GLY A 59 -13.35 -9.79 5.61
C GLY A 59 -14.42 -10.64 4.96
N SER A 60 -14.06 -11.73 4.27
CA SER A 60 -15.02 -12.60 3.59
C SER A 60 -15.60 -13.68 4.50
N SER A 61 -16.72 -14.26 4.09
CA SER A 61 -17.33 -15.43 4.76
C SER A 61 -16.44 -16.66 4.67
N VAL A 62 -15.71 -16.80 3.58
CA VAL A 62 -14.78 -17.91 3.33
C VAL A 62 -13.62 -17.86 4.32
N LEU A 63 -12.95 -16.72 4.48
CA LEU A 63 -11.86 -16.55 5.44
C LEU A 63 -12.30 -16.83 6.88
N ARG A 64 -13.50 -16.36 7.26
CA ARG A 64 -14.08 -16.67 8.57
C ARG A 64 -14.41 -18.15 8.77
N ASN A 65 -14.85 -18.83 7.71
CA ASN A 65 -15.10 -20.26 7.74
C ASN A 65 -13.79 -21.03 7.84
N ALA A 66 -12.77 -20.67 7.05
CA ALA A 66 -11.43 -21.26 7.13
C ALA A 66 -10.84 -21.17 8.55
N LEU A 67 -10.98 -20.02 9.21
CA LEU A 67 -10.55 -19.84 10.60
C LEU A 67 -11.27 -20.80 11.57
N ARG A 68 -12.59 -20.99 11.41
CA ARG A 68 -13.35 -21.97 12.25
C ARG A 68 -12.94 -23.41 12.00
N ILE A 69 -12.70 -23.77 10.74
CA ILE A 69 -12.24 -25.10 10.34
C ILE A 69 -10.86 -25.36 10.95
N ALA A 70 -9.90 -24.46 10.78
CA ALA A 70 -8.56 -24.58 11.33
C ALA A 70 -8.59 -24.78 12.85
N LYS A 71 -9.38 -23.97 13.57
CA LYS A 71 -9.58 -24.17 15.01
C LYS A 71 -10.11 -25.56 15.36
N ARG A 72 -11.12 -26.05 14.64
CA ARG A 72 -11.74 -27.37 14.89
C ARG A 72 -10.76 -28.50 14.65
N GLN A 73 -9.86 -28.32 13.69
CA GLN A 73 -8.88 -29.34 13.26
C GLN A 73 -7.53 -29.21 13.97
N GLY A 74 -7.35 -28.17 14.80
CA GLY A 74 -6.09 -27.94 15.51
C GLY A 74 -4.96 -27.39 14.63
N VAL A 75 -5.28 -26.87 13.43
CA VAL A 75 -4.28 -26.33 12.50
C VAL A 75 -3.91 -24.91 12.91
N PRO A 76 -2.60 -24.59 13.13
CA PRO A 76 -2.14 -23.25 13.47
C PRO A 76 -2.49 -22.23 12.38
N VAL A 77 -2.81 -20.99 12.79
CA VAL A 77 -3.21 -19.93 11.86
C VAL A 77 -2.22 -18.76 11.92
N LEU A 78 -1.61 -18.46 10.79
CA LEU A 78 -0.91 -17.20 10.53
C LEU A 78 -1.89 -16.16 9.99
N MET A 79 -2.02 -15.03 10.67
CA MET A 79 -2.88 -13.94 10.24
C MET A 79 -2.05 -12.79 9.68
N ARG A 80 -2.27 -12.40 8.43
CA ARG A 80 -1.79 -11.17 7.83
C ARG A 80 -2.98 -10.28 7.50
N GLY A 81 -2.88 -8.99 7.73
CA GLY A 81 -3.94 -8.04 7.38
C GLY A 81 -3.42 -6.61 7.41
N GLU A 82 -4.10 -5.72 6.69
CA GLU A 82 -3.76 -4.30 6.61
C GLU A 82 -4.43 -3.47 7.72
N ASN A 83 -4.80 -4.11 8.83
CA ASN A 83 -5.53 -3.45 9.89
C ASN A 83 -4.62 -2.47 10.66
N CYS A 84 -5.05 -1.23 10.78
CA CYS A 84 -4.46 -0.24 11.69
C CYS A 84 -5.55 0.64 12.30
N ASP A 85 -5.28 1.20 13.48
CA ASP A 85 -6.28 1.99 14.20
C ASP A 85 -6.63 3.29 13.46
N ILE A 86 -5.69 3.86 12.72
CA ILE A 86 -5.87 5.05 11.90
C ILE A 86 -6.91 4.80 10.79
N ALA A 87 -6.74 3.71 10.02
CA ALA A 87 -7.59 3.40 8.88
C ALA A 87 -8.92 2.76 9.28
N MET A 88 -8.93 1.99 10.38
CA MET A 88 -10.07 1.17 10.81
C MET A 88 -10.42 1.37 12.29
N PRO A 89 -10.80 2.57 12.72
CA PRO A 89 -11.20 2.80 14.11
C PRO A 89 -12.38 1.90 14.49
N ASP A 90 -12.39 1.43 15.73
CA ASP A 90 -13.45 0.52 16.21
C ASP A 90 -14.83 1.18 16.27
N GLY A 91 -14.85 2.50 16.40
CA GLY A 91 -16.09 3.27 16.64
C GLY A 91 -16.51 3.26 18.11
N TYR A 92 -17.61 3.93 18.41
CA TYR A 92 -18.13 4.15 19.76
C TYR A 92 -19.43 3.38 20.02
N GLY A 93 -19.82 3.31 21.29
CA GLY A 93 -21.09 2.72 21.73
C GLY A 93 -21.18 1.20 21.51
N LEU A 94 -22.42 0.68 21.48
CA LEU A 94 -22.70 -0.75 21.39
C LEU A 94 -22.10 -1.40 20.10
N ARG A 95 -22.19 -0.70 18.98
CA ARG A 95 -21.64 -1.19 17.70
C ARG A 95 -20.12 -1.34 17.77
N GLY A 96 -19.41 -0.35 18.32
CA GLY A 96 -17.95 -0.42 18.52
C GLY A 96 -17.56 -1.53 19.49
N TRP A 97 -18.35 -1.72 20.56
CA TRP A 97 -18.14 -2.82 21.51
C TRP A 97 -18.32 -4.19 20.86
N LEU A 98 -19.39 -4.40 20.07
CA LEU A 98 -19.60 -5.64 19.32
C LEU A 98 -18.49 -5.90 18.31
N LYS A 99 -18.04 -4.85 17.59
CA LYS A 99 -16.93 -4.95 16.65
C LYS A 99 -15.63 -5.38 17.36
N ARG A 100 -15.30 -4.77 18.50
CA ARG A 100 -14.12 -5.17 19.30
C ARG A 100 -14.21 -6.61 19.78
N ARG A 101 -15.37 -7.04 20.31
CA ARG A 101 -15.57 -8.44 20.72
C ARG A 101 -15.37 -9.41 19.57
N TYR A 102 -15.88 -9.05 18.40
CA TYR A 102 -15.71 -9.86 17.19
C TYR A 102 -14.24 -9.93 16.76
N ILE A 103 -13.55 -8.79 16.70
CA ILE A 103 -12.12 -8.74 16.36
C ILE A 103 -11.31 -9.57 17.36
N ASN A 104 -11.54 -9.41 18.66
CA ASN A 104 -10.84 -10.19 19.69
C ASN A 104 -11.12 -11.69 19.52
N TRP A 105 -12.34 -12.06 19.15
CA TRP A 105 -12.65 -13.45 18.84
C TRP A 105 -11.80 -13.97 17.67
N VAL A 106 -11.64 -13.21 16.58
CA VAL A 106 -10.78 -13.56 15.44
C VAL A 106 -9.33 -13.72 15.92
N LEU A 107 -8.79 -12.70 16.59
CA LEU A 107 -7.39 -12.67 17.00
C LEU A 107 -7.03 -13.80 17.96
N ASN A 108 -7.95 -14.18 18.87
CA ASN A 108 -7.78 -15.30 19.80
C ASN A 108 -7.78 -16.69 19.12
N HIS A 109 -8.15 -16.76 17.84
CA HIS A 109 -8.11 -17.99 17.04
C HIS A 109 -6.88 -18.05 16.13
N CYS A 110 -6.02 -17.04 16.17
CA CYS A 110 -4.79 -16.99 15.38
C CYS A 110 -3.59 -17.32 16.28
N SER A 111 -2.68 -18.12 15.76
CA SER A 111 -1.49 -18.60 16.46
C SER A 111 -0.36 -17.58 16.41
N ALA A 112 -0.18 -16.90 15.26
CA ALA A 112 0.78 -15.83 15.08
C ALA A 112 0.31 -14.79 14.06
N PHE A 113 0.96 -13.62 14.05
CA PHE A 113 0.54 -12.45 13.29
C PHE A 113 1.72 -11.92 12.46
N LEU A 114 1.45 -11.68 11.19
CA LEU A 114 2.39 -11.14 10.23
C LEU A 114 2.10 -9.64 10.05
N ALA A 115 2.85 -8.80 10.77
CA ALA A 115 2.64 -7.36 10.75
C ALA A 115 3.31 -6.72 9.53
N ILE A 116 2.56 -5.97 8.73
CA ILE A 116 3.05 -5.29 7.53
C ILE A 116 3.88 -4.03 7.80
N GLY A 117 3.80 -3.51 9.03
CA GLY A 117 4.48 -2.30 9.49
C GLY A 117 4.11 -1.95 10.92
N SER A 118 4.70 -0.89 11.44
CA SER A 118 4.58 -0.49 12.85
C SER A 118 3.15 -0.17 13.28
N GLU A 119 2.35 0.50 12.43
CA GLU A 119 0.95 0.82 12.75
C GLU A 119 0.08 -0.45 12.83
N ASN A 120 0.35 -1.44 11.98
CA ASN A 120 -0.32 -2.74 12.04
C ASN A 120 0.14 -3.55 13.28
N GLN A 121 1.42 -3.50 13.63
CA GLN A 121 1.91 -4.10 14.88
C GLN A 121 1.23 -3.48 16.11
N LYS A 122 1.15 -2.14 16.18
CA LYS A 122 0.42 -1.43 17.26
C LYS A 122 -1.04 -1.86 17.34
N TYR A 123 -1.70 -2.04 16.20
CA TYR A 123 -3.09 -2.52 16.14
C TYR A 123 -3.27 -3.85 16.87
N TYR A 124 -2.37 -4.82 16.66
CA TYR A 124 -2.40 -6.11 17.35
C TYR A 124 -2.08 -5.97 18.84
N LEU A 125 -1.06 -5.18 19.21
CA LEU A 125 -0.69 -4.94 20.61
C LEU A 125 -1.82 -4.28 21.40
N HIS A 126 -2.50 -3.26 20.85
CA HIS A 126 -3.64 -2.60 21.48
C HIS A 126 -4.83 -3.53 21.73
N ARG A 127 -4.90 -4.66 21.00
CA ARG A 127 -5.92 -5.69 21.18
C ARG A 127 -5.47 -6.88 22.03
N GLY A 128 -4.35 -6.71 22.74
CA GLY A 128 -3.84 -7.69 23.72
C GLY A 128 -3.09 -8.86 23.10
N VAL A 129 -2.70 -8.81 21.83
CA VAL A 129 -1.82 -9.82 21.24
C VAL A 129 -0.42 -9.64 21.82
N GLY A 130 0.15 -10.73 22.37
CA GLY A 130 1.52 -10.69 22.92
C GLY A 130 2.56 -10.43 21.82
N ILE A 131 3.56 -9.58 22.12
CA ILE A 131 4.61 -9.19 21.16
C ILE A 131 5.35 -10.40 20.58
N HIS A 132 5.51 -11.47 21.34
CA HIS A 132 6.17 -12.72 20.92
C HIS A 132 5.41 -13.48 19.82
N LYS A 133 4.13 -13.14 19.57
CA LYS A 133 3.29 -13.69 18.50
C LYS A 133 3.27 -12.82 17.25
N ILE A 134 3.91 -11.65 17.26
CA ILE A 134 3.85 -10.69 16.17
C ILE A 134 5.20 -10.64 15.46
N PHE A 135 5.21 -10.96 14.18
CA PHE A 135 6.41 -11.00 13.34
C PHE A 135 6.31 -9.93 12.26
N MET A 136 7.32 -9.08 12.15
CA MET A 136 7.38 -8.06 11.11
C MET A 136 7.61 -8.75 9.76
N THR A 137 6.65 -8.59 8.87
CA THR A 137 6.66 -9.02 7.46
C THR A 137 6.32 -7.82 6.60
N PRO A 138 7.31 -6.95 6.31
CA PRO A 138 7.08 -5.63 5.72
C PRO A 138 6.26 -5.71 4.45
N TYR A 139 5.36 -4.74 4.25
CA TYR A 139 4.65 -4.63 2.98
C TYR A 139 5.66 -4.23 1.90
N ALA A 140 5.93 -5.15 0.98
CA ALA A 140 7.01 -5.06 0.02
C ALA A 140 6.49 -5.06 -1.42
N ILE A 141 7.26 -4.43 -2.29
CA ILE A 141 7.15 -4.51 -3.74
C ILE A 141 8.42 -5.13 -4.31
N ASP A 142 8.44 -5.43 -5.60
CA ASP A 142 9.67 -5.80 -6.29
C ASP A 142 10.56 -4.55 -6.50
N ASN A 143 11.28 -4.17 -5.44
CA ASN A 143 12.19 -3.04 -5.48
C ASN A 143 13.21 -3.12 -6.61
N LYS A 144 13.70 -4.34 -6.94
CA LYS A 144 14.69 -4.53 -8.01
C LYS A 144 14.08 -4.18 -9.37
N LYS A 145 12.86 -4.65 -9.63
CA LYS A 145 12.13 -4.35 -10.87
C LYS A 145 11.90 -2.85 -11.04
N PHE A 146 11.43 -2.18 -9.97
CA PHE A 146 11.18 -0.74 -10.02
C PHE A 146 12.47 0.07 -10.22
N ILE A 147 13.55 -0.26 -9.48
CA ILE A 147 14.85 0.43 -9.61
C ILE A 147 15.46 0.20 -10.99
N SER A 148 15.47 -1.04 -11.51
CA SER A 148 16.06 -1.35 -12.82
C SER A 148 15.30 -0.68 -13.95
N ASN A 149 13.98 -0.73 -13.90
CA ASN A 149 13.15 -0.06 -14.90
C ASN A 149 13.32 1.45 -14.84
N SER A 150 13.34 2.06 -13.64
CA SER A 150 13.61 3.48 -13.48
C SER A 150 14.92 3.90 -14.14
N ASN A 151 16.01 3.19 -13.89
CA ASN A 151 17.32 3.48 -14.51
C ASN A 151 17.29 3.38 -16.05
N SER A 152 16.53 2.42 -16.59
CA SER A 152 16.37 2.27 -18.05
C SER A 152 15.57 3.43 -18.66
N PHE A 153 14.61 4.00 -17.92
CA PHE A 153 13.80 5.14 -18.36
C PHE A 153 14.51 6.48 -18.21
N GLU A 154 15.57 6.59 -17.41
CA GLU A 154 16.33 7.83 -17.23
C GLU A 154 16.85 8.37 -18.57
N LEU A 155 17.23 7.49 -19.48
CA LEU A 155 17.72 7.84 -20.83
C LEU A 155 16.65 8.46 -21.76
N ILE A 156 15.38 8.16 -21.52
CA ILE A 156 14.24 8.64 -22.34
C ILE A 156 13.29 9.57 -21.58
N SER A 157 13.65 9.92 -20.36
CA SER A 157 12.80 10.73 -19.48
C SER A 157 12.48 12.12 -20.06
N GLY A 158 13.42 12.71 -20.80
CA GLY A 158 13.24 13.99 -21.49
C GLY A 158 12.17 13.91 -22.58
N ASP A 159 12.20 12.87 -23.40
CA ASP A 159 11.21 12.63 -24.45
C ASP A 159 9.83 12.35 -23.87
N PHE A 160 9.77 11.62 -22.75
CA PHE A 160 8.53 11.35 -22.05
C PHE A 160 7.91 12.60 -21.45
N LYS A 161 8.72 13.49 -20.78
CA LYS A 161 8.26 14.80 -20.31
C LYS A 161 7.72 15.66 -21.45
N SER A 162 8.48 15.75 -22.55
CA SER A 162 8.09 16.56 -23.69
C SER A 162 6.81 16.05 -24.36
N GLY A 163 6.61 14.74 -24.44
CA GLY A 163 5.37 14.10 -24.91
C GLY A 163 4.15 14.45 -24.05
N LEU A 164 4.36 14.80 -22.79
CA LEU A 164 3.32 15.31 -21.88
C LEU A 164 3.17 16.85 -21.91
N GLY A 165 3.94 17.55 -22.75
CA GLY A 165 3.94 19.01 -22.81
C GLY A 165 4.65 19.68 -21.61
N ILE A 166 5.49 18.92 -20.88
CA ILE A 166 6.24 19.39 -19.70
C ILE A 166 7.66 19.75 -20.15
N SER A 167 8.15 20.96 -19.83
CA SER A 167 9.53 21.34 -20.15
C SER A 167 10.54 20.54 -19.30
N SER A 168 11.77 20.38 -19.80
CA SER A 168 12.85 19.65 -19.11
C SER A 168 13.08 20.13 -17.68
N GLU A 169 13.07 21.46 -17.49
CA GLU A 169 13.35 22.12 -16.20
C GLU A 169 12.14 22.17 -15.25
N GLN A 170 10.95 21.89 -15.77
CA GLN A 170 9.74 21.96 -14.95
C GLN A 170 9.68 20.79 -13.99
N LYS A 171 9.52 21.07 -12.70
CA LYS A 171 9.33 20.07 -11.66
C LYS A 171 7.94 19.42 -11.78
N ILE A 172 7.82 18.15 -11.36
CA ILE A 172 6.59 17.37 -11.44
C ILE A 172 6.13 16.93 -10.04
N ILE A 173 4.89 17.26 -9.72
CA ILE A 173 4.16 16.72 -8.59
C ILE A 173 3.25 15.62 -9.12
N LEU A 174 3.36 14.43 -8.54
CA LEU A 174 2.64 13.24 -8.94
C LEU A 174 1.67 12.79 -7.84
N PHE A 175 0.47 12.41 -8.25
CA PHE A 175 -0.47 11.61 -7.47
C PHE A 175 -0.72 10.29 -8.20
N VAL A 176 -0.68 9.17 -7.49
CA VAL A 176 -1.02 7.84 -8.02
C VAL A 176 -2.07 7.19 -7.13
N GLY A 177 -3.19 6.79 -7.71
CA GLY A 177 -4.25 6.08 -7.00
C GLY A 177 -5.65 6.39 -7.49
N LYS A 178 -6.65 5.77 -6.86
CA LYS A 178 -8.06 6.02 -7.17
C LYS A 178 -8.43 7.48 -6.88
N LEU A 179 -9.10 8.12 -7.82
CA LEU A 179 -9.58 9.51 -7.66
C LEU A 179 -10.90 9.51 -6.88
N ILE A 180 -10.82 9.23 -5.60
CA ILE A 180 -11.97 9.11 -4.68
C ILE A 180 -11.79 10.00 -3.44
N PRO A 181 -12.87 10.39 -2.72
CA PRO A 181 -12.83 11.30 -1.57
C PRO A 181 -11.86 10.86 -0.47
N ARG A 182 -11.72 9.57 -0.20
CA ARG A 182 -10.80 9.04 0.81
C ARG A 182 -9.32 9.31 0.47
N LYS A 183 -8.97 9.37 -0.81
CA LYS A 183 -7.60 9.64 -1.28
C LYS A 183 -7.25 11.14 -1.33
N ARG A 184 -8.25 12.01 -1.22
CA ARG A 184 -8.10 13.48 -1.12
C ARG A 184 -7.24 14.13 -2.21
N PRO A 185 -7.33 13.75 -3.50
CA PRO A 185 -6.54 14.41 -4.55
C PRO A 185 -6.84 15.92 -4.67
N ASP A 186 -8.01 16.36 -4.26
CA ASP A 186 -8.47 17.76 -4.26
C ASP A 186 -7.57 18.71 -3.45
N ILE A 187 -7.02 18.25 -2.32
CA ILE A 187 -6.24 19.14 -1.46
C ILE A 187 -4.87 19.47 -2.06
N ILE A 188 -4.36 18.66 -2.99
CA ILE A 188 -3.12 18.97 -3.73
C ILE A 188 -3.34 20.25 -4.55
N ILE A 189 -4.46 20.31 -5.28
CA ILE A 189 -4.82 21.48 -6.08
C ILE A 189 -4.99 22.71 -5.20
N LYS A 190 -5.70 22.56 -4.07
CA LYS A 190 -5.91 23.65 -3.09
C LYS A 190 -4.56 24.17 -2.53
N ALA A 191 -3.64 23.27 -2.21
CA ALA A 191 -2.32 23.62 -1.70
C ALA A 191 -1.49 24.37 -2.77
N LEU A 192 -1.45 23.86 -4.01
CA LEU A 192 -0.75 24.49 -5.12
C LEU A 192 -1.27 25.91 -5.45
N ASN A 193 -2.57 26.11 -5.32
CA ASN A 193 -3.19 27.42 -5.54
C ASN A 193 -2.93 28.41 -4.39
N LYS A 194 -2.51 27.92 -3.20
CA LYS A 194 -2.16 28.75 -2.05
C LYS A 194 -0.70 29.25 -2.09
N ILE A 195 0.16 28.59 -2.88
CA ILE A 195 1.59 28.93 -2.97
C ILE A 195 1.78 30.13 -3.90
N ASP A 196 2.51 31.14 -3.42
CA ASP A 196 2.98 32.24 -4.25
C ASP A 196 4.23 31.80 -5.04
N TRP A 197 4.04 31.57 -6.34
CA TRP A 197 5.10 31.11 -7.25
C TRP A 197 5.96 32.25 -7.84
N LYS A 198 5.90 33.46 -7.29
CA LYS A 198 6.68 34.62 -7.81
C LYS A 198 8.14 34.26 -7.91
N GLY A 199 8.67 34.37 -9.13
CA GLY A 199 10.09 34.10 -9.43
C GLY A 199 10.44 32.59 -9.55
N ASN A 200 9.46 31.65 -9.38
CA ASN A 200 9.66 30.23 -9.56
C ASN A 200 8.67 29.65 -10.59
N THR A 201 9.11 28.68 -11.36
CA THR A 201 8.22 27.95 -12.26
C THR A 201 7.27 27.06 -11.45
N LYS A 202 5.96 27.22 -11.65
CA LYS A 202 4.96 26.34 -11.05
C LYS A 202 5.18 24.90 -11.54
N PRO A 203 5.25 23.90 -10.64
CA PRO A 203 5.39 22.50 -11.04
C PRO A 203 4.19 22.02 -11.86
N ALA A 204 4.43 21.08 -12.76
CA ALA A 204 3.36 20.33 -13.41
C ALA A 204 2.68 19.40 -12.39
N LEU A 205 1.37 19.30 -12.44
CA LEU A 205 0.59 18.36 -11.62
C LEU A 205 0.11 17.22 -12.50
N VAL A 206 0.50 16.01 -12.15
CA VAL A 206 0.14 14.78 -12.88
C VAL A 206 -0.66 13.87 -11.97
N PHE A 207 -1.81 13.44 -12.45
CA PHE A 207 -2.67 12.44 -11.81
C PHE A 207 -2.63 11.13 -12.60
N VAL A 208 -2.36 10.03 -11.90
CA VAL A 208 -2.44 8.66 -12.42
C VAL A 208 -3.51 7.91 -11.65
N GLY A 209 -4.42 7.31 -12.38
CA GLY A 209 -5.61 6.65 -11.87
C GLY A 209 -6.90 7.28 -12.38
N ASP A 210 -8.00 6.71 -11.96
CA ASP A 210 -9.34 7.19 -12.33
C ASP A 210 -10.28 7.08 -11.11
N GLY A 211 -11.52 7.56 -11.24
CA GLY A 211 -12.53 7.49 -10.20
C GLY A 211 -13.51 8.65 -10.22
N GLU A 212 -14.49 8.57 -9.35
CA GLU A 212 -15.64 9.49 -9.27
C GLU A 212 -15.30 10.98 -9.17
N MET A 213 -14.10 11.34 -8.65
CA MET A 213 -13.67 12.74 -8.55
C MET A 213 -13.01 13.30 -9.81
N ARG A 214 -12.78 12.49 -10.86
CA ARG A 214 -12.00 12.92 -12.03
C ARG A 214 -12.57 14.18 -12.69
N GLU A 215 -13.87 14.22 -12.95
CA GLU A 215 -14.48 15.39 -13.59
C GLU A 215 -14.37 16.68 -12.75
N GLU A 216 -14.51 16.55 -11.44
CA GLU A 216 -14.34 17.68 -10.50
C GLU A 216 -12.89 18.19 -10.53
N LEU A 217 -11.93 17.27 -10.47
CA LEU A 217 -10.50 17.63 -10.47
C LEU A 217 -10.07 18.31 -11.78
N VAL A 218 -10.59 17.86 -12.93
CA VAL A 218 -10.35 18.51 -14.24
C VAL A 218 -10.89 19.94 -14.24
N LYS A 219 -12.07 20.18 -13.66
CA LYS A 219 -12.63 21.54 -13.53
C LYS A 219 -11.82 22.42 -12.59
N LEU A 220 -11.31 21.85 -11.48
CA LEU A 220 -10.51 22.57 -10.49
C LEU A 220 -9.08 22.91 -10.98
N ALA A 221 -8.51 22.06 -11.83
CA ALA A 221 -7.14 22.23 -12.35
C ALA A 221 -7.08 21.83 -13.85
N PRO A 222 -7.59 22.65 -14.76
CA PRO A 222 -7.61 22.34 -16.20
C PRO A 222 -6.22 22.17 -16.83
N ALA A 223 -5.18 22.71 -16.20
CA ALA A 223 -3.78 22.57 -16.62
C ALA A 223 -3.09 21.33 -16.04
N ALA A 224 -3.75 20.55 -15.19
CA ALA A 224 -3.21 19.29 -14.69
C ALA A 224 -3.32 18.19 -15.75
N ILE A 225 -2.39 17.25 -15.71
CA ILE A 225 -2.32 16.13 -16.65
C ILE A 225 -2.97 14.91 -16.00
N PHE A 226 -3.95 14.31 -16.65
CA PHE A 226 -4.66 13.13 -16.19
C PHE A 226 -4.34 11.95 -17.12
N LEU A 227 -3.55 10.99 -16.63
CA LEU A 227 -3.06 9.86 -17.42
C LEU A 227 -4.00 8.64 -17.40
N GLY A 228 -5.09 8.70 -16.60
CA GLY A 228 -5.98 7.56 -16.42
C GLY A 228 -5.32 6.42 -15.63
N PHE A 229 -5.95 5.25 -15.63
CA PHE A 229 -5.38 4.05 -15.04
C PHE A 229 -4.10 3.63 -15.77
N LYS A 230 -3.07 3.23 -15.01
CA LYS A 230 -1.81 2.71 -15.52
C LYS A 230 -1.45 1.41 -14.82
N ASN A 231 -0.97 0.44 -15.61
CA ASN A 231 -0.50 -0.83 -15.09
C ASN A 231 0.89 -0.75 -14.46
N GLN A 232 1.27 -1.79 -13.71
CA GLN A 232 2.55 -1.84 -13.01
C GLN A 232 3.78 -1.76 -13.92
N SER A 233 3.68 -2.18 -15.18
CA SER A 233 4.76 -2.03 -16.16
C SER A 233 4.99 -0.59 -16.60
N GLU A 234 3.95 0.26 -16.57
CA GLU A 234 4.01 1.66 -17.01
C GLU A 234 4.42 2.62 -15.87
N LEU A 235 4.11 2.25 -14.61
CA LEU A 235 4.33 3.12 -13.45
C LEU A 235 5.79 3.53 -13.21
N PRO A 236 6.82 2.67 -13.41
CA PRO A 236 8.21 3.07 -13.18
C PRO A 236 8.66 4.26 -14.03
N ALA A 237 8.22 4.36 -15.28
CA ALA A 237 8.51 5.49 -16.14
C ALA A 237 7.91 6.80 -15.61
N ILE A 238 6.70 6.73 -15.06
CA ILE A 238 5.99 7.88 -14.52
C ILE A 238 6.60 8.33 -13.19
N TYR A 239 6.97 7.39 -12.31
CA TYR A 239 7.67 7.71 -11.07
C TYR A 239 9.06 8.32 -11.33
N ASN A 240 9.78 7.81 -12.35
CA ASN A 240 11.13 8.31 -12.70
C ASN A 240 11.15 9.79 -13.08
N ILE A 241 10.12 10.30 -13.75
CA ILE A 241 10.04 11.72 -14.12
C ILE A 241 9.51 12.60 -12.99
N ALA A 242 8.97 12.03 -11.94
CA ALA A 242 8.34 12.75 -10.84
C ALA A 242 9.38 13.23 -9.81
N ASP A 243 9.30 14.49 -9.41
CA ASP A 243 10.13 15.05 -8.34
C ASP A 243 9.55 14.73 -6.95
N VAL A 244 8.23 14.78 -6.82
CA VAL A 244 7.53 14.58 -5.54
C VAL A 244 6.26 13.79 -5.76
N LEU A 245 6.10 12.66 -5.05
CA LEU A 245 4.82 11.98 -4.89
C LEU A 245 4.07 12.59 -3.70
N ILE A 246 2.78 12.87 -3.88
CA ILE A 246 1.89 13.29 -2.79
C ILE A 246 0.77 12.26 -2.60
N LEU A 247 0.69 11.66 -1.41
CA LEU A 247 -0.40 10.79 -0.99
C LEU A 247 -1.14 11.40 0.20
N PRO A 248 -2.15 12.27 -0.04
CA PRO A 248 -2.84 13.02 1.01
C PRO A 248 -4.02 12.26 1.60
N SER A 249 -3.98 10.95 1.53
CA SER A 249 -5.09 10.07 1.87
C SER A 249 -5.58 10.26 3.30
N HIS A 250 -6.88 10.12 3.48
CA HIS A 250 -7.54 9.93 4.76
C HIS A 250 -7.68 8.42 5.00
N ARG A 251 -7.29 7.92 6.18
CA ARG A 251 -7.42 6.51 6.58
C ARG A 251 -6.81 5.51 5.59
N GLU A 252 -5.54 5.69 5.28
CA GLU A 252 -4.79 4.79 4.42
C GLU A 252 -4.06 3.72 5.25
N PRO A 253 -4.36 2.43 5.10
CA PRO A 253 -3.71 1.38 5.89
C PRO A 253 -2.19 1.31 5.70
N TRP A 254 -1.71 1.49 4.45
CA TRP A 254 -0.29 1.48 4.13
C TRP A 254 0.09 2.54 3.09
N GLY A 255 -0.32 2.34 1.82
CA GLY A 255 0.01 3.20 0.70
C GLY A 255 1.19 2.67 -0.12
N LEU A 256 1.04 1.51 -0.78
CA LEU A 256 2.11 0.87 -1.60
C LEU A 256 2.72 1.78 -2.68
N VAL A 257 1.97 2.74 -3.19
CA VAL A 257 2.48 3.75 -4.14
C VAL A 257 3.67 4.55 -3.58
N VAL A 258 3.79 4.63 -2.25
CA VAL A 258 4.95 5.24 -1.58
C VAL A 258 6.19 4.36 -1.76
N ASN A 259 6.06 3.03 -1.56
CA ASN A 259 7.16 2.09 -1.80
C ASN A 259 7.65 2.18 -3.26
N GLU A 260 6.71 2.22 -4.21
CA GLU A 260 6.97 2.29 -5.65
C GLU A 260 7.73 3.58 -6.02
N ALA A 261 7.23 4.72 -5.56
CA ALA A 261 7.86 6.03 -5.80
C ALA A 261 9.25 6.12 -5.14
N MET A 262 9.40 5.61 -3.91
CA MET A 262 10.70 5.57 -3.24
C MET A 262 11.73 4.73 -3.98
N ALA A 263 11.33 3.60 -4.57
CA ALA A 263 12.19 2.75 -5.39
C ALA A 263 12.68 3.48 -6.65
N CYS A 264 11.87 4.40 -7.19
CA CYS A 264 12.20 5.25 -8.33
C CYS A 264 12.86 6.60 -7.93
N ALA A 265 13.42 6.71 -6.74
CA ALA A 265 14.12 7.90 -6.24
C ALA A 265 13.25 9.18 -6.20
N THR A 266 11.96 9.06 -5.95
CA THR A 266 11.02 10.18 -5.81
C THR A 266 10.96 10.66 -4.35
N ALA A 267 10.90 11.97 -4.10
CA ALA A 267 10.62 12.53 -2.78
C ALA A 267 9.14 12.33 -2.40
N ILE A 268 8.84 12.20 -1.11
CA ILE A 268 7.52 11.76 -0.64
C ILE A 268 6.86 12.82 0.24
N ILE A 269 5.58 13.10 0.01
CA ILE A 269 4.72 13.83 0.94
C ILE A 269 3.48 12.98 1.23
N VAL A 270 3.20 12.70 2.49
CA VAL A 270 2.01 11.96 2.90
C VAL A 270 1.29 12.67 4.04
N SER A 271 -0.01 12.38 4.20
CA SER A 271 -0.71 12.78 5.42
C SER A 271 -0.30 11.90 6.61
N ASP A 272 -0.53 12.37 7.83
CA ASP A 272 -0.33 11.63 9.08
C ASP A 272 -1.31 10.44 9.25
N GLU A 273 -2.26 10.30 8.33
CA GLU A 273 -3.18 9.17 8.26
C GLU A 273 -2.79 8.10 7.22
N VAL A 274 -1.56 8.11 6.74
CA VAL A 274 -0.98 7.08 5.87
C VAL A 274 -0.09 6.16 6.70
N GLY A 275 -0.44 4.87 6.78
CA GLY A 275 0.17 3.91 7.70
C GLY A 275 1.67 3.69 7.50
N CYS A 276 2.19 3.81 6.28
CA CYS A 276 3.63 3.67 6.03
C CYS A 276 4.46 4.89 6.48
N ALA A 277 3.82 6.01 6.85
CA ALA A 277 4.53 7.24 7.22
C ALA A 277 5.52 7.02 8.37
N THR A 278 5.08 6.32 9.43
CA THR A 278 5.90 6.02 10.61
C THR A 278 7.16 5.21 10.27
N ASP A 279 7.06 4.31 9.30
CA ASP A 279 8.11 3.37 8.95
C ASP A 279 9.05 3.90 7.87
N LEU A 280 8.51 4.59 6.85
CA LEU A 280 9.25 4.93 5.64
C LEU A 280 9.77 6.38 5.62
N LEU A 281 9.16 7.32 6.36
CA LEU A 281 9.50 8.74 6.24
C LEU A 281 10.41 9.31 7.34
N ASN A 282 11.03 8.46 8.16
CA ASN A 282 11.86 8.88 9.28
C ASN A 282 13.26 9.44 8.89
N ASP A 283 13.78 9.08 7.71
CA ASP A 283 15.18 9.30 7.30
C ASP A 283 15.37 10.53 6.38
N GLY A 284 14.42 11.44 6.30
CA GLY A 284 14.56 12.65 5.49
C GLY A 284 14.22 12.48 4.00
N CYS A 285 13.57 11.40 3.62
CA CYS A 285 13.09 11.14 2.25
C CYS A 285 11.81 11.91 1.88
N GLY A 286 11.18 12.59 2.85
CA GLY A 286 9.91 13.28 2.62
C GLY A 286 9.41 14.10 3.79
N LYS A 287 8.13 14.43 3.73
CA LYS A 287 7.39 15.17 4.76
C LYS A 287 6.06 14.50 5.08
N VAL A 288 5.71 14.52 6.35
CA VAL A 288 4.37 14.17 6.85
C VAL A 288 3.65 15.45 7.22
N PHE A 289 2.39 15.60 6.84
CA PHE A 289 1.57 16.76 7.16
C PHE A 289 0.24 16.33 7.81
N PRO A 290 -0.39 17.17 8.67
CA PRO A 290 -1.68 16.85 9.28
C PRO A 290 -2.77 16.67 8.22
N SER A 291 -3.53 15.58 8.28
CA SER A 291 -4.57 15.24 7.31
C SER A 291 -5.58 16.37 7.15
N GLY A 292 -5.77 16.84 5.92
CA GLY A 292 -6.65 17.97 5.58
C GLY A 292 -6.06 19.36 5.75
N ASP A 293 -4.86 19.53 6.31
CA ASP A 293 -4.21 20.85 6.44
C ASP A 293 -3.55 21.27 5.12
N VAL A 294 -4.29 22.05 4.35
CA VAL A 294 -3.86 22.62 3.05
C VAL A 294 -2.62 23.51 3.20
N SER A 295 -2.47 24.21 4.32
CA SER A 295 -1.34 25.11 4.54
C SER A 295 -0.05 24.35 4.84
N ALA A 296 -0.14 23.33 5.70
CA ALA A 296 0.97 22.45 6.00
C ALA A 296 1.42 21.68 4.74
N LEU A 297 0.46 21.24 3.90
CA LEU A 297 0.76 20.61 2.61
C LEU A 297 1.48 21.60 1.67
N ALA A 298 1.00 22.84 1.55
CA ALA A 298 1.64 23.88 0.71
C ALA A 298 3.10 24.10 1.14
N ASN A 299 3.36 24.23 2.44
CA ASN A 299 4.73 24.39 2.98
C ASN A 299 5.59 23.16 2.68
N SER A 300 5.02 21.95 2.82
CA SER A 300 5.70 20.70 2.50
C SER A 300 6.07 20.60 1.02
N ILE A 301 5.17 21.02 0.12
CA ILE A 301 5.42 21.07 -1.34
C ILE A 301 6.62 22.00 -1.64
N VAL A 302 6.62 23.22 -1.13
CA VAL A 302 7.72 24.18 -1.36
C VAL A 302 9.04 23.59 -0.89
N TYR A 303 9.06 22.98 0.28
CA TYR A 303 10.28 22.38 0.83
C TYR A 303 10.75 21.19 0.00
N CYS A 304 9.85 20.24 -0.32
CA CYS A 304 10.21 19.00 -1.02
C CYS A 304 10.62 19.25 -2.48
N ILE A 305 9.96 20.16 -3.20
CA ILE A 305 10.35 20.53 -4.57
C ILE A 305 11.80 21.07 -4.59
N LYS A 306 12.17 21.90 -3.63
CA LYS A 306 13.54 22.46 -3.54
C LYS A 306 14.59 21.38 -3.23
N ASN A 307 14.23 20.33 -2.51
CA ASN A 307 15.14 19.31 -2.03
C ASN A 307 14.90 17.93 -2.68
N SER A 308 14.10 17.87 -3.76
CA SER A 308 13.58 16.62 -4.34
C SER A 308 14.68 15.62 -4.69
N GLU A 309 15.78 16.07 -5.27
CA GLU A 309 16.89 15.21 -5.66
C GLU A 309 17.56 14.51 -4.45
N THR A 310 17.87 15.27 -3.40
CA THR A 310 18.47 14.70 -2.18
C THR A 310 17.51 13.76 -1.48
N MET A 311 16.25 14.16 -1.35
CA MET A 311 15.19 13.34 -0.75
C MET A 311 14.93 12.06 -1.53
N GLY A 312 14.91 12.13 -2.86
CA GLY A 312 14.75 10.97 -3.73
C GLY A 312 15.90 9.95 -3.57
N LYS A 313 17.13 10.40 -3.48
CA LYS A 313 18.28 9.51 -3.19
C LYS A 313 18.11 8.80 -1.83
N ILE A 314 17.67 9.52 -0.80
CA ILE A 314 17.39 8.94 0.51
C ILE A 314 16.22 7.94 0.42
N SER A 315 15.14 8.27 -0.31
CA SER A 315 14.02 7.37 -0.58
C SER A 315 14.49 6.02 -1.11
N GLN A 316 15.33 6.03 -2.15
CA GLN A 316 15.83 4.81 -2.78
C GLN A 316 16.73 3.98 -1.85
N ILE A 317 17.49 4.62 -0.96
CA ILE A 317 18.30 3.93 0.05
C ILE A 317 17.42 3.29 1.12
N THR A 318 16.44 4.05 1.61
CA THR A 318 15.52 3.61 2.69
C THR A 318 14.69 2.40 2.27
N ILE A 319 14.12 2.44 1.05
CA ILE A 319 13.22 1.39 0.59
C ILE A 319 13.90 0.02 0.37
N LYS A 320 15.23 0.00 0.20
CA LYS A 320 15.99 -1.27 0.08
C LYS A 320 15.86 -2.17 1.31
N LYS A 321 15.53 -1.59 2.47
CA LYS A 321 15.30 -2.33 3.73
C LYS A 321 13.84 -2.81 3.88
N TRP A 322 12.99 -2.54 2.88
CA TRP A 322 11.57 -2.88 2.84
C TRP A 322 11.27 -3.70 1.57
N GLY A 323 11.87 -4.88 1.50
CA GLY A 323 11.79 -5.77 0.34
C GLY A 323 11.32 -7.16 0.69
N PHE A 324 11.22 -8.02 -0.32
CA PHE A 324 10.82 -9.42 -0.15
C PHE A 324 11.77 -10.22 0.76
N SER A 325 13.05 -9.82 0.86
CA SER A 325 14.02 -10.49 1.75
C SER A 325 13.60 -10.35 3.21
N GLU A 326 13.21 -9.16 3.62
CA GLU A 326 12.77 -8.83 4.97
C GLU A 326 11.41 -9.49 5.29
N ASP A 327 10.50 -9.52 4.31
CA ASP A 327 9.22 -10.21 4.42
C ASP A 327 9.43 -11.73 4.65
N ILE A 328 10.30 -12.37 3.86
CA ILE A 328 10.64 -13.79 3.99
C ILE A 328 11.32 -14.08 5.35
N ILE A 329 12.19 -13.20 5.82
CA ILE A 329 12.82 -13.36 7.15
C ILE A 329 11.77 -13.35 8.26
N GLY A 330 10.82 -12.42 8.20
CA GLY A 330 9.72 -12.35 9.15
C GLY A 330 8.83 -13.59 9.12
N LEU A 331 8.47 -14.06 7.92
CA LEU A 331 7.67 -15.26 7.74
C LEU A 331 8.38 -16.51 8.30
N LYS A 332 9.66 -16.68 8.02
CA LYS A 332 10.45 -17.81 8.57
C LYS A 332 10.48 -17.79 10.11
N LYS A 333 10.61 -16.62 10.73
CA LYS A 333 10.55 -16.49 12.19
C LYS A 333 9.18 -16.90 12.75
N ALA A 334 8.09 -16.53 12.04
CA ALA A 334 6.74 -16.91 12.45
C ALA A 334 6.52 -18.43 12.35
N ILE A 335 6.99 -19.08 11.29
CA ILE A 335 6.90 -20.53 11.11
C ILE A 335 7.69 -21.25 12.19
N ASN A 336 8.96 -20.88 12.43
CA ASN A 336 9.78 -21.47 13.48
C ASN A 336 9.16 -21.33 14.87
N TYR A 337 8.46 -20.22 15.13
CA TYR A 337 7.74 -20.03 16.39
C TYR A 337 6.59 -21.04 16.55
N LEU A 338 5.89 -21.37 15.48
CA LEU A 338 4.81 -22.36 15.51
C LEU A 338 5.35 -23.78 15.72
N ASP A 339 6.44 -24.15 15.03
CA ASP A 339 7.08 -25.47 15.16
C ASP A 339 7.54 -25.72 16.61
N LEU A 340 8.07 -24.69 17.30
CA LEU A 340 8.47 -24.80 18.70
C LEU A 340 7.29 -25.00 19.66
N GLN A 341 6.12 -24.47 19.34
CA GLN A 341 4.92 -24.67 20.17
C GLN A 341 4.32 -26.07 20.05
N ASP A 342 4.49 -26.73 18.91
CA ASP A 342 4.04 -28.11 18.74
C ASP A 342 4.88 -29.10 19.55
N VAL A 343 6.16 -28.80 19.77
CA VAL A 343 7.07 -29.64 20.60
C VAL A 343 6.73 -29.54 22.09
N ASP A 344 6.28 -28.37 22.58
CA ASP A 344 5.91 -28.17 23.99
C ASP A 344 4.51 -28.73 24.34
N ASN A 345 3.69 -29.08 23.34
CA ASN A 345 2.35 -29.63 23.50
C ASN A 345 2.27 -31.15 23.27
N THR A 346 3.37 -31.81 22.94
CA THR A 346 3.50 -33.29 22.80
C THR A 346 4.27 -33.87 23.97
#